data_cb085d501bb9bf52a43fa2c37f6f29ab
#
_entry.id   cb085d501bb9bf52a43fa2c37f6f29ab
#
_cell.length_a   1.000
_cell.length_b   1.000
_cell.length_c   1.000
_cell.angle_alpha   90.00
_cell.angle_beta   90.00
_cell.angle_gamma   90.00
#
_symmetry.space_group_name_H-M   'P 1'
#
loop_
_entity.id
_entity.type
_entity.pdbx_description
1 polymer ?
#
loop_
_entity_poly.entity_id
_entity_poly.type
_entity_poly.pdbx_seq_one_letter_code
_entity_poly.pdbx_strand_id
1 'polypeptide(L)'
;MAAAGWTPCAVAETSRQTLHLHTLAGCRLVIGRYPPFGYNARGGGGPGIASGDSLQFPAETLTIPPLNTATTRFLGLPLPPGLSIAISAEELAGSWERQSGAIALHYRARFRFRAALAGRALYAPPDLQIACTLSSGGAQGQRHRAHGCPLSADGRARLVGVARVEPCGDALLDRFLGLPDEALAVLECRIETTP
;
A
#
# COMPACT_ATOMS: atom_id res chain seq x y z
N MET A 1 25.80 49.74 -29.92
CA MET A 1 25.26 48.39 -30.12
C MET A 1 25.59 47.61 -28.82
N ALA A 2 24.57 47.48 -27.96
CA ALA A 2 24.71 46.79 -26.68
C ALA A 2 24.30 45.31 -26.86
N ALA A 3 25.19 44.38 -26.59
CA ALA A 3 24.94 42.96 -26.59
C ALA A 3 24.16 42.57 -25.33
N ALA A 4 22.91 42.13 -25.52
CA ALA A 4 22.10 41.57 -24.46
C ALA A 4 22.67 40.21 -24.01
N GLY A 5 23.22 40.17 -22.78
CA GLY A 5 23.69 38.95 -22.14
C GLY A 5 22.49 38.09 -21.77
N TRP A 6 22.37 36.92 -22.38
CA TRP A 6 21.48 35.85 -21.96
C TRP A 6 22.07 35.24 -20.69
N THR A 7 21.41 35.44 -19.57
CA THR A 7 21.70 34.71 -18.33
C THR A 7 20.95 33.34 -18.45
N PRO A 8 21.65 32.20 -18.42
CA PRO A 8 20.97 30.92 -18.39
C PRO A 8 20.22 30.80 -17.08
N CYS A 9 18.92 30.52 -17.17
CA CYS A 9 18.08 30.21 -16.05
C CYS A 9 18.68 29.00 -15.34
N ALA A 10 19.11 29.17 -14.10
CA ALA A 10 19.61 28.08 -13.27
C ALA A 10 18.48 27.05 -13.11
N VAL A 11 18.66 25.89 -13.72
CA VAL A 11 17.81 24.73 -13.45
C VAL A 11 18.05 24.39 -11.99
N ALA A 12 17.04 24.62 -11.15
CA ALA A 12 17.09 24.23 -9.75
C ALA A 12 17.41 22.73 -9.69
N GLU A 13 18.59 22.36 -9.19
CA GLU A 13 18.94 20.98 -8.91
C GLU A 13 17.89 20.43 -7.94
N THR A 14 17.01 19.57 -8.45
CA THR A 14 16.02 18.91 -7.64
C THR A 14 16.75 17.95 -6.70
N SER A 15 16.97 18.40 -5.47
CA SER A 15 17.65 17.61 -4.45
C SER A 15 16.96 16.24 -4.30
N ARG A 16 17.69 15.18 -4.60
CA ARG A 16 17.25 13.81 -4.31
C ARG A 16 17.45 13.53 -2.83
N GLN A 17 16.41 13.01 -2.20
CA GLN A 17 16.44 12.63 -0.80
C GLN A 17 16.10 11.15 -0.67
N THR A 18 16.95 10.41 0.01
CA THR A 18 16.68 9.00 0.34
C THR A 18 15.75 8.93 1.55
N LEU A 19 14.80 8.04 1.47
CA LEU A 19 13.77 7.81 2.50
C LEU A 19 13.71 6.33 2.83
N HIS A 20 13.11 6.02 3.98
CA HIS A 20 12.71 4.66 4.30
C HIS A 20 11.26 4.63 4.77
N LEU A 21 10.44 3.79 4.12
CA LEU A 21 9.08 3.49 4.52
C LEU A 21 9.11 2.34 5.53
N HIS A 22 8.44 2.51 6.64
CA HIS A 22 8.17 1.46 7.63
C HIS A 22 6.67 1.30 7.77
N THR A 23 6.15 0.10 7.57
CA THR A 23 4.75 -0.21 7.85
C THR A 23 4.58 -0.59 9.32
N LEU A 24 3.45 -0.20 9.90
CA LEU A 24 3.20 -0.31 11.34
C LEU A 24 2.09 -1.34 11.64
N ALA A 25 1.83 -1.55 12.92
CA ALA A 25 0.62 -2.24 13.36
C ALA A 25 -0.59 -1.31 13.24
N GLY A 26 -1.80 -1.89 13.30
CA GLY A 26 -3.05 -1.14 13.24
C GLY A 26 -3.58 -0.94 11.82
N CYS A 27 -2.93 -1.51 10.82
CA CYS A 27 -3.46 -1.55 9.46
C CYS A 27 -4.78 -2.32 9.41
N ARG A 28 -5.62 -1.98 8.44
CA ARG A 28 -6.92 -2.65 8.22
C ARG A 28 -7.13 -2.89 6.74
N LEU A 29 -7.72 -4.04 6.45
CA LEU A 29 -8.16 -4.42 5.11
C LEU A 29 -9.63 -4.77 5.19
N VAL A 30 -10.41 -4.34 4.21
CA VAL A 30 -11.81 -4.72 4.04
C VAL A 30 -11.99 -5.19 2.62
N ILE A 31 -12.77 -6.21 2.39
CA ILE A 31 -13.17 -6.63 1.05
C ILE A 31 -14.68 -6.85 1.01
N GLY A 32 -15.33 -6.23 0.05
CA GLY A 32 -16.77 -6.32 -0.15
C GLY A 32 -17.55 -6.00 1.14
N ARG A 33 -18.37 -6.94 1.57
CA ARG A 33 -19.23 -6.82 2.77
C ARG A 33 -18.62 -7.46 4.02
N TYR A 34 -17.41 -8.00 3.92
CA TYR A 34 -16.77 -8.63 5.07
C TYR A 34 -16.42 -7.60 6.15
N PRO A 35 -16.46 -7.99 7.43
CA PRO A 35 -15.90 -7.20 8.49
C PRO A 35 -14.42 -6.90 8.27
N PRO A 36 -13.90 -5.80 8.84
CA PRO A 36 -12.50 -5.46 8.70
C PRO A 36 -11.55 -6.54 9.23
N PHE A 37 -10.52 -6.83 8.46
CA PHE A 37 -9.37 -7.59 8.92
C PHE A 37 -8.38 -6.64 9.58
N GLY A 38 -8.05 -6.86 10.85
CA GLY A 38 -6.94 -6.20 11.51
C GLY A 38 -5.63 -6.80 11.04
N TYR A 39 -4.70 -5.96 10.60
CA TYR A 39 -3.42 -6.41 10.04
C TYR A 39 -2.24 -5.72 10.71
N ASN A 40 -1.33 -6.52 11.24
CA ASN A 40 -0.05 -6.07 11.78
C ASN A 40 1.01 -6.14 10.67
N ALA A 41 1.30 -5.00 10.06
CA ALA A 41 2.24 -4.90 8.96
C ALA A 41 3.69 -4.60 9.41
N ARG A 42 4.00 -4.66 10.71
CA ARG A 42 5.35 -4.40 11.22
C ARG A 42 6.39 -5.29 10.56
N GLY A 43 7.54 -4.70 10.26
CA GLY A 43 8.62 -5.36 9.53
C GLY A 43 8.51 -5.25 8.02
N GLY A 44 7.47 -4.58 7.52
CA GLY A 44 7.34 -4.23 6.12
C GLY A 44 7.83 -2.82 5.82
N GLY A 45 7.96 -2.51 4.55
CA GLY A 45 8.44 -1.25 4.01
C GLY A 45 9.66 -1.44 3.11
N GLY A 46 10.44 -0.39 2.92
CA GLY A 46 11.64 -0.41 2.10
C GLY A 46 12.16 0.99 1.79
N PRO A 47 13.33 1.07 1.15
CA PRO A 47 13.91 2.35 0.75
C PRO A 47 13.08 3.02 -0.35
N GLY A 48 13.14 4.35 -0.38
CA GLY A 48 12.48 5.19 -1.37
C GLY A 48 13.31 6.40 -1.70
N ILE A 49 12.90 7.10 -2.74
CA ILE A 49 13.54 8.32 -3.24
C ILE A 49 12.46 9.39 -3.39
N ALA A 50 12.73 10.57 -2.84
CA ALA A 50 11.97 11.76 -3.12
C ALA A 50 12.79 12.71 -3.99
N SER A 51 12.17 13.32 -4.98
CA SER A 51 12.77 14.29 -5.88
C SER A 51 11.72 15.37 -6.20
N GLY A 52 11.90 16.58 -5.64
CA GLY A 52 10.83 17.56 -5.61
C GLY A 52 9.60 16.99 -4.88
N ASP A 53 8.45 17.04 -5.54
CA ASP A 53 7.20 16.47 -5.03
C ASP A 53 6.99 15.00 -5.42
N SER A 54 7.90 14.42 -6.20
CA SER A 54 7.82 13.01 -6.59
C SER A 54 8.33 12.10 -5.46
N LEU A 55 7.61 11.03 -5.20
CA LEU A 55 7.94 10.01 -4.20
C LEU A 55 7.84 8.62 -4.84
N GLN A 56 8.90 7.85 -4.76
CA GLN A 56 8.96 6.52 -5.36
C GLN A 56 9.61 5.51 -4.41
N PHE A 57 9.01 4.34 -4.30
CA PHE A 57 9.53 3.18 -3.60
C PHE A 57 9.67 2.02 -4.60
N PRO A 58 10.91 1.59 -4.94
CA PRO A 58 11.13 0.49 -5.89
C PRO A 58 10.46 -0.78 -5.39
N ALA A 59 9.58 -1.37 -6.21
CA ALA A 59 8.74 -2.49 -5.81
C ALA A 59 9.54 -3.72 -5.37
N GLU A 60 10.69 -3.96 -6.00
CA GLU A 60 11.60 -5.06 -5.71
C GLU A 60 12.26 -4.96 -4.33
N THR A 61 12.31 -3.77 -3.74
CA THR A 61 12.89 -3.53 -2.41
C THR A 61 11.84 -3.51 -1.30
N LEU A 62 10.56 -3.50 -1.68
CA LEU A 62 9.47 -3.46 -0.73
C LEU A 62 9.21 -4.85 -0.12
N THR A 63 9.22 -4.90 1.18
CA THR A 63 8.77 -6.07 1.94
C THR A 63 7.37 -5.81 2.46
N ILE A 64 6.45 -6.74 2.22
CA ILE A 64 5.10 -6.71 2.78
C ILE A 64 4.87 -8.01 3.54
N PRO A 65 4.72 -7.98 4.87
CA PRO A 65 4.45 -9.19 5.64
C PRO A 65 3.19 -9.89 5.13
N PRO A 66 3.19 -11.21 4.98
CA PRO A 66 2.01 -11.93 4.51
C PRO A 66 0.88 -11.85 5.54
N LEU A 67 -0.38 -11.87 5.06
CA LEU A 67 -1.52 -12.05 5.93
C LEU A 67 -1.60 -13.54 6.31
N ASN A 68 -1.50 -13.82 7.59
CA ASN A 68 -1.54 -15.18 8.12
C ASN A 68 -2.00 -15.20 9.59
N THR A 69 -1.93 -16.33 10.23
CA THR A 69 -2.30 -16.52 11.66
C THR A 69 -1.57 -15.56 12.60
N ALA A 70 -0.31 -15.19 12.31
CA ALA A 70 0.50 -14.32 13.17
C ALA A 70 0.19 -12.83 12.99
N THR A 71 -0.06 -12.42 11.75
CA THR A 71 -0.16 -11.00 11.36
C THR A 71 -1.59 -10.49 11.28
N THR A 72 -2.59 -11.38 11.16
CA THR A 72 -3.95 -10.97 10.78
C THR A 72 -4.98 -11.51 11.74
N ARG A 73 -5.96 -10.64 12.05
CA ARG A 73 -7.13 -10.95 12.89
C ARG A 73 -8.41 -10.65 12.11
N PHE A 74 -9.35 -11.58 12.17
CA PHE A 74 -10.70 -11.45 11.66
C PHE A 74 -11.70 -11.62 12.81
N LEU A 75 -12.54 -10.62 13.06
CA LEU A 75 -13.43 -10.59 14.23
C LEU A 75 -12.69 -10.84 15.58
N GLY A 76 -11.44 -10.34 15.68
CA GLY A 76 -10.60 -10.55 16.86
C GLY A 76 -9.85 -11.88 16.91
N LEU A 77 -10.23 -12.86 16.10
CA LEU A 77 -9.58 -14.16 16.01
C LEU A 77 -8.45 -14.18 14.97
N PRO A 78 -7.36 -14.93 15.19
CA PRO A 78 -6.33 -15.11 14.19
C PRO A 78 -6.89 -15.84 12.96
N LEU A 79 -6.30 -15.58 11.78
CA LEU A 79 -6.63 -16.38 10.60
C LEU A 79 -6.35 -17.85 10.86
N PRO A 80 -7.13 -18.76 10.24
CA PRO A 80 -6.93 -20.19 10.39
C PRO A 80 -5.50 -20.61 10.05
N PRO A 81 -4.90 -21.56 10.80
CA PRO A 81 -3.63 -22.14 10.45
C PRO A 81 -3.63 -22.71 9.04
N GLY A 82 -2.54 -22.47 8.30
CA GLY A 82 -2.40 -22.90 6.91
C GLY A 82 -3.01 -21.95 5.87
N LEU A 83 -3.83 -20.97 6.28
CA LEU A 83 -4.27 -19.91 5.37
C LEU A 83 -3.23 -18.78 5.36
N SER A 84 -2.76 -18.41 4.18
CA SER A 84 -1.86 -17.29 3.99
C SER A 84 -2.16 -16.53 2.69
N ILE A 85 -1.91 -15.22 2.72
CA ILE A 85 -2.01 -14.35 1.54
C ILE A 85 -0.69 -13.59 1.45
N ALA A 86 0.15 -13.96 0.49
CA ALA A 86 1.37 -13.22 0.19
C ALA A 86 1.03 -12.00 -0.67
N ILE A 87 1.66 -10.87 -0.37
CA ILE A 87 1.47 -9.62 -1.10
C ILE A 87 2.80 -9.25 -1.74
N SER A 88 2.80 -9.08 -3.06
CA SER A 88 3.96 -8.63 -3.83
C SER A 88 3.62 -7.29 -4.46
N ALA A 89 4.30 -6.23 -4.04
CA ALA A 89 4.16 -4.92 -4.66
C ALA A 89 4.69 -4.96 -6.09
N GLU A 90 4.02 -4.26 -7.00
CA GLU A 90 4.45 -4.03 -8.38
C GLU A 90 4.73 -2.55 -8.64
N GLU A 91 4.06 -1.68 -7.90
CA GLU A 91 4.23 -0.24 -8.00
C GLU A 91 3.87 0.44 -6.68
N LEU A 92 4.70 1.38 -6.26
CA LEU A 92 4.40 2.30 -5.18
C LEU A 92 5.12 3.63 -5.46
N ALA A 93 4.44 4.52 -6.16
CA ALA A 93 5.00 5.80 -6.57
C ALA A 93 3.92 6.89 -6.68
N GLY A 94 4.31 8.15 -6.52
CA GLY A 94 3.36 9.25 -6.64
C GLY A 94 3.93 10.56 -6.16
N SER A 95 3.19 11.28 -5.32
CA SER A 95 3.53 12.62 -4.88
C SER A 95 3.53 12.77 -3.36
N TRP A 96 4.36 13.69 -2.90
CA TRP A 96 4.43 14.18 -1.54
C TRP A 96 4.52 15.70 -1.53
N GLU A 97 3.48 16.37 -1.10
CA GLU A 97 3.47 17.81 -0.89
C GLU A 97 4.15 18.16 0.44
N ARG A 98 5.33 18.73 0.37
CA ARG A 98 6.21 18.97 1.54
C ARG A 98 5.60 19.90 2.58
N GLN A 99 4.80 20.89 2.15
CA GLN A 99 4.24 21.90 3.04
C GLN A 99 3.10 21.36 3.91
N SER A 100 2.21 20.58 3.31
CA SER A 100 1.04 20.00 3.99
C SER A 100 1.30 18.62 4.56
N GLY A 101 2.38 17.95 4.12
CA GLY A 101 2.61 16.54 4.39
C GLY A 101 1.68 15.59 3.61
N ALA A 102 0.91 16.12 2.64
CA ALA A 102 -0.01 15.31 1.87
C ALA A 102 0.74 14.33 0.95
N ILE A 103 0.31 13.07 0.97
CA ILE A 103 0.89 11.98 0.19
C ILE A 103 -0.21 11.34 -0.64
N ALA A 104 0.09 11.08 -1.91
CA ALA A 104 -0.74 10.28 -2.81
C ALA A 104 0.15 9.33 -3.63
N LEU A 105 -0.01 8.02 -3.44
CA LEU A 105 0.79 6.99 -4.08
C LEU A 105 -0.08 6.06 -4.92
N HIS A 106 0.26 5.87 -6.16
CA HIS A 106 -0.26 4.78 -6.96
C HIS A 106 0.31 3.47 -6.41
N TYR A 107 -0.57 2.59 -6.03
CA TYR A 107 -0.22 1.27 -5.49
C TYR A 107 -0.79 0.20 -6.39
N ARG A 108 0.06 -0.72 -6.80
CA ARG A 108 -0.31 -1.92 -7.52
C ARG A 108 0.40 -3.13 -6.93
N ALA A 109 -0.36 -4.20 -6.70
CA ALA A 109 0.17 -5.40 -6.07
C ALA A 109 -0.60 -6.65 -6.46
N ARG A 110 0.07 -7.80 -6.35
CA ARG A 110 -0.51 -9.13 -6.46
C ARG A 110 -0.71 -9.75 -5.08
N PHE A 111 -1.89 -10.31 -4.89
CA PHE A 111 -2.28 -11.02 -3.68
C PHE A 111 -2.41 -12.50 -4.00
N ARG A 112 -1.48 -13.30 -3.49
CA ARG A 112 -1.43 -14.74 -3.70
C ARG A 112 -2.02 -15.48 -2.52
N PHE A 113 -3.18 -16.06 -2.71
CA PHE A 113 -3.88 -16.87 -1.73
C PHE A 113 -3.30 -18.28 -1.69
N ARG A 114 -3.15 -18.85 -0.50
CA ARG A 114 -2.73 -20.22 -0.31
C ARG A 114 -3.41 -20.80 0.93
N ALA A 115 -4.01 -21.97 0.78
CA ALA A 115 -4.41 -22.81 1.90
C ALA A 115 -3.54 -24.07 1.89
N ALA A 116 -2.98 -24.44 3.06
CA ALA A 116 -2.11 -25.60 3.23
C ALA A 116 -2.49 -26.38 4.51
N LEU A 117 -2.28 -27.68 4.50
CA LEU A 117 -2.42 -28.56 5.66
C LEU A 117 -1.16 -29.40 5.77
N ALA A 118 -0.57 -29.47 6.96
CA ALA A 118 0.68 -30.20 7.21
C ALA A 118 1.79 -29.90 6.18
N GLY A 119 1.92 -28.62 5.77
CA GLY A 119 2.92 -28.17 4.80
C GLY A 119 2.57 -28.42 3.33
N ARG A 120 1.53 -29.21 3.04
CA ARG A 120 1.08 -29.48 1.67
C ARG A 120 0.04 -28.45 1.23
N ALA A 121 0.29 -27.81 0.08
CA ALA A 121 -0.70 -26.92 -0.51
C ALA A 121 -1.95 -27.71 -0.96
N LEU A 122 -3.10 -27.30 -0.44
CA LEU A 122 -4.39 -27.87 -0.80
C LEU A 122 -5.13 -26.98 -1.82
N TYR A 123 -4.86 -25.68 -1.77
CA TYR A 123 -5.52 -24.70 -2.63
C TYR A 123 -4.59 -23.52 -2.90
N ALA A 124 -4.45 -23.17 -4.15
CA ALA A 124 -3.64 -22.04 -4.61
C ALA A 124 -4.26 -21.49 -5.92
N PRO A 125 -5.22 -20.58 -5.83
CA PRO A 125 -5.86 -19.94 -6.98
C PRO A 125 -4.91 -18.97 -7.69
N PRO A 126 -5.29 -18.45 -8.87
CA PRO A 126 -4.60 -17.35 -9.51
C PRO A 126 -4.49 -16.12 -8.59
N ASP A 127 -3.45 -15.31 -8.79
CA ASP A 127 -3.23 -14.10 -8.01
C ASP A 127 -4.34 -13.07 -8.28
N LEU A 128 -4.82 -12.39 -7.22
CA LEU A 128 -5.66 -11.21 -7.38
C LEU A 128 -4.80 -9.98 -7.64
N GLN A 129 -5.17 -9.20 -8.65
CA GLN A 129 -4.56 -7.92 -8.95
C GLN A 129 -5.30 -6.81 -8.21
N ILE A 130 -4.57 -5.98 -7.48
CA ILE A 130 -5.11 -4.84 -6.75
C ILE A 130 -4.39 -3.58 -7.22
N ALA A 131 -5.17 -2.58 -7.60
CA ALA A 131 -4.65 -1.27 -7.95
C ALA A 131 -5.52 -0.18 -7.31
N CYS A 132 -4.89 0.77 -6.65
CA CYS A 132 -5.54 1.94 -6.06
C CYS A 132 -4.57 3.11 -5.88
N THR A 133 -5.11 4.27 -5.53
CA THR A 133 -4.32 5.37 -4.99
C THR A 133 -4.41 5.33 -3.47
N LEU A 134 -3.27 5.18 -2.80
CA LEU A 134 -3.14 5.35 -1.36
C LEU A 134 -2.95 6.83 -1.05
N SER A 135 -3.88 7.44 -0.34
CA SER A 135 -3.89 8.88 -0.05
C SER A 135 -3.90 9.15 1.45
N SER A 136 -3.16 10.15 1.87
CA SER A 136 -3.21 10.67 3.24
C SER A 136 -4.41 11.59 3.51
N GLY A 137 -5.11 12.06 2.48
CA GLY A 137 -6.35 12.85 2.63
C GLY A 137 -7.54 11.95 2.93
N GLY A 138 -7.92 11.11 1.96
CA GLY A 138 -9.04 10.20 2.09
C GLY A 138 -9.25 9.40 0.82
N ALA A 139 -10.05 8.33 0.95
CA ALA A 139 -10.49 7.52 -0.16
C ALA A 139 -11.98 7.22 -0.03
N GLN A 140 -12.67 7.25 -1.15
CA GLN A 140 -14.10 7.00 -1.22
C GLN A 140 -14.42 6.19 -2.47
N GLY A 141 -15.08 5.06 -2.28
CA GLY A 141 -15.71 4.26 -3.31
C GLY A 141 -17.23 4.30 -3.21
N GLN A 142 -17.86 3.32 -3.81
CA GLN A 142 -19.32 3.15 -3.73
C GLN A 142 -19.74 2.60 -2.35
N ARG A 143 -18.92 1.72 -1.77
CA ARG A 143 -19.21 0.99 -0.54
C ARG A 143 -18.35 1.46 0.64
N HIS A 144 -17.11 1.76 0.38
CA HIS A 144 -16.13 2.05 1.41
C HIS A 144 -15.70 3.50 1.40
N ARG A 145 -15.47 4.04 2.60
CA ARG A 145 -14.88 5.36 2.82
C ARG A 145 -13.92 5.31 4.00
N ALA A 146 -12.79 5.98 3.87
CA ALA A 146 -11.86 6.17 4.97
C ALA A 146 -11.14 7.52 4.85
N HIS A 147 -10.64 8.01 5.99
CA HIS A 147 -9.82 9.21 6.08
C HIS A 147 -8.39 8.81 6.43
N GLY A 148 -7.45 9.40 5.72
CA GLY A 148 -6.04 9.30 6.00
C GLY A 148 -5.58 10.35 7.01
N CYS A 149 -4.26 10.42 7.21
CA CYS A 149 -3.59 11.49 7.95
C CYS A 149 -2.31 11.84 7.21
N PRO A 150 -2.06 13.13 6.91
CA PRO A 150 -0.81 13.58 6.30
C PRO A 150 0.41 13.19 7.13
N LEU A 151 1.58 13.22 6.48
CA LEU A 151 2.85 12.98 7.14
C LEU A 151 3.09 14.03 8.21
N SER A 152 3.18 13.60 9.45
CA SER A 152 3.41 14.44 10.62
C SER A 152 4.92 14.65 10.85
N ALA A 153 5.27 15.58 11.72
CA ALA A 153 6.67 15.89 12.04
C ALA A 153 7.45 14.71 12.64
N ASP A 154 6.75 13.74 13.27
CA ASP A 154 7.34 12.49 13.77
C ASP A 154 7.47 11.40 12.69
N GLY A 155 7.19 11.75 11.44
CA GLY A 155 7.29 10.85 10.29
C GLY A 155 6.12 9.89 10.11
N ARG A 156 5.06 9.97 10.91
CA ARG A 156 3.90 9.08 10.80
C ARG A 156 2.89 9.59 9.78
N ALA A 157 2.29 8.66 9.07
CA ALA A 157 1.18 8.92 8.16
C ALA A 157 0.19 7.75 8.19
N ARG A 158 -1.07 8.07 7.87
CA ARG A 158 -2.09 7.07 7.54
C ARG A 158 -2.48 7.25 6.09
N LEU A 159 -2.24 6.22 5.29
CA LEU A 159 -2.64 6.19 3.90
C LEU A 159 -3.86 5.28 3.74
N VAL A 160 -4.82 5.73 2.95
CA VAL A 160 -6.05 4.99 2.69
C VAL A 160 -6.29 4.88 1.20
N GLY A 161 -6.79 3.75 0.75
CA GLY A 161 -7.11 3.53 -0.66
C GLY A 161 -8.29 2.60 -0.83
N VAL A 162 -9.12 2.87 -1.83
CA VAL A 162 -10.20 1.99 -2.28
C VAL A 162 -9.84 1.45 -3.65
N ALA A 163 -9.90 0.14 -3.81
CA ALA A 163 -9.67 -0.56 -5.06
C ALA A 163 -10.96 -1.26 -5.51
N ARG A 164 -11.23 -1.28 -6.82
CA ARG A 164 -12.12 -2.27 -7.40
C ARG A 164 -11.34 -3.55 -7.63
N VAL A 165 -11.85 -4.65 -7.11
CA VAL A 165 -11.23 -5.98 -7.23
C VAL A 165 -12.02 -6.77 -8.25
N GLU A 166 -11.37 -7.11 -9.34
CA GLU A 166 -11.96 -7.93 -10.41
C GLU A 166 -11.77 -9.43 -10.09
N PRO A 167 -12.62 -10.31 -10.63
CA PRO A 167 -12.46 -11.75 -10.50
C PRO A 167 -11.11 -12.24 -11.02
N CYS A 168 -10.50 -13.19 -10.30
CA CYS A 168 -9.23 -13.80 -10.75
C CYS A 168 -9.46 -15.01 -11.68
N GLY A 169 -10.71 -15.41 -11.88
CA GLY A 169 -11.08 -16.57 -12.71
C GLY A 169 -11.15 -17.88 -11.93
N ASP A 170 -10.90 -17.89 -10.63
CA ASP A 170 -11.16 -19.03 -9.76
C ASP A 170 -12.55 -18.90 -9.12
N ALA A 171 -13.48 -19.74 -9.54
CA ALA A 171 -14.87 -19.64 -9.13
C ALA A 171 -15.08 -19.76 -7.61
N LEU A 172 -14.21 -20.49 -6.90
CA LEU A 172 -14.29 -20.64 -5.45
C LEU A 172 -13.86 -19.36 -4.75
N LEU A 173 -12.70 -18.80 -5.12
CA LEU A 173 -12.20 -17.55 -4.53
C LEU A 173 -13.09 -16.37 -4.89
N ASP A 174 -13.47 -16.25 -6.17
CA ASP A 174 -14.30 -15.14 -6.66
C ASP A 174 -15.65 -15.12 -5.94
N ARG A 175 -16.30 -16.28 -5.79
CA ARG A 175 -17.54 -16.41 -5.04
C ARG A 175 -17.35 -16.17 -3.54
N PHE A 176 -16.27 -16.69 -2.96
CA PHE A 176 -15.96 -16.51 -1.54
C PHE A 176 -15.76 -15.03 -1.21
N LEU A 177 -15.02 -14.30 -2.03
CA LEU A 177 -14.78 -12.87 -1.84
C LEU A 177 -15.92 -11.98 -2.35
N GLY A 178 -16.89 -12.55 -3.11
CA GLY A 178 -18.02 -11.82 -3.68
C GLY A 178 -17.62 -10.90 -4.83
N LEU A 179 -16.60 -11.28 -5.63
CA LEU A 179 -16.07 -10.47 -6.71
C LEU A 179 -16.98 -10.45 -7.96
N PRO A 180 -16.99 -9.31 -8.70
CA PRO A 180 -16.24 -8.07 -8.47
C PRO A 180 -16.82 -7.25 -7.33
N ASP A 181 -15.99 -6.72 -6.45
CA ASP A 181 -16.41 -5.83 -5.35
C ASP A 181 -15.29 -4.83 -5.00
N GLU A 182 -15.51 -3.97 -4.02
CA GLU A 182 -14.53 -3.01 -3.54
C GLU A 182 -13.71 -3.58 -2.38
N ALA A 183 -12.45 -3.19 -2.34
CA ALA A 183 -11.59 -3.38 -1.18
C ALA A 183 -11.10 -2.03 -0.65
N LEU A 184 -11.01 -1.90 0.67
CA LEU A 184 -10.43 -0.75 1.35
C LEU A 184 -9.15 -1.19 2.06
N ALA A 185 -8.09 -0.43 1.86
CA ALA A 185 -6.86 -0.53 2.63
C ALA A 185 -6.70 0.71 3.51
N VAL A 186 -6.33 0.49 4.77
CA VAL A 186 -5.87 1.51 5.71
C VAL A 186 -4.47 1.10 6.16
N LEU A 187 -3.48 1.87 5.74
CA LEU A 187 -2.07 1.61 6.01
C LEU A 187 -1.56 2.61 7.04
N GLU A 188 -1.16 2.14 8.20
CA GLU A 188 -0.39 2.90 9.18
C GLU A 188 1.09 2.75 8.83
N CYS A 189 1.78 3.87 8.63
CA CYS A 189 3.17 3.85 8.23
C CYS A 189 3.98 4.98 8.85
N ARG A 190 5.29 4.86 8.72
CA ARG A 190 6.28 5.89 9.06
C ARG A 190 7.23 6.05 7.90
N ILE A 191 7.54 7.27 7.52
CA ILE A 191 8.52 7.61 6.49
C ILE A 191 9.62 8.42 7.18
N GLU A 192 10.83 7.91 7.10
CA GLU A 192 12.01 8.53 7.69
C GLU A 192 12.97 8.96 6.57
N THR A 193 13.57 10.13 6.73
CA THR A 193 14.64 10.57 5.86
C THR A 193 15.94 9.89 6.27
N THR A 194 16.62 9.28 5.32
CA THR A 194 17.96 8.73 5.57
C THR A 194 18.98 9.83 5.30
N PRO A 195 19.89 10.10 6.22
CA PRO A 195 20.94 11.12 6.06
C PRO A 195 21.87 10.81 4.90
#